data_d419b1851f801bd48ecd536f5210c725
#
_entry.id   d419b1851f801bd48ecd536f5210c725
#
_cell.length_a   1.000
_cell.length_b   1.000
_cell.length_c   1.000
_cell.angle_alpha   90.00
_cell.angle_beta   90.00
_cell.angle_gamma   90.00
#
_symmetry.space_group_name_H-M   'P 1'
#
loop_
_entity.id
_entity.type
_entity.pdbx_description
1 polymer ?
#
loop_
_entity_poly.entity_id
_entity_poly.type
_entity_poly.pdbx_seq_one_letter_code
_entity_poly.pdbx_strand_id
1 'polypeptide(L)'
;VTECANQIEEFRYRFLDGKIVLFDKIDTAFTYLDKATELFKVVNVPFEGSMQEYCKTAKHKAEMQKDYFTGPLSNDVFQFSPMPWVTYRHISHTNSGKKDNATPLFDWGKFYEKDERLLLPFSVQVHHSFVDGVHIGKLAEKLQEKLNCYNYEDK
;
A
#
# COMPACT_ATOMS: atom_id res chain seq x y z
N VAL A 1 3.60 3.59 -5.16
CA VAL A 1 3.39 2.14 -5.01
C VAL A 1 2.19 1.69 -5.81
N THR A 2 0.99 2.21 -5.53
CA THR A 2 -0.28 1.78 -6.17
C THR A 2 -0.22 1.77 -7.69
N GLU A 3 0.29 2.82 -8.30
CA GLU A 3 0.45 2.92 -9.75
C GLU A 3 1.40 1.84 -10.30
N CYS A 4 2.54 1.61 -9.65
CA CYS A 4 3.50 0.60 -10.07
C CYS A 4 2.94 -0.82 -9.93
N ALA A 5 2.27 -1.10 -8.81
CA ALA A 5 1.67 -2.41 -8.54
C ALA A 5 0.50 -2.71 -9.50
N ASN A 6 -0.32 -1.73 -9.86
CA ASN A 6 -1.40 -1.90 -10.85
C ASN A 6 -0.89 -2.23 -12.26
N GLN A 7 0.37 -1.89 -12.58
CA GLN A 7 1.00 -2.24 -13.86
C GLN A 7 1.52 -3.68 -13.92
N ILE A 8 1.44 -4.42 -12.82
CA ILE A 8 1.88 -5.81 -12.72
C ILE A 8 0.64 -6.66 -12.43
N GLU A 9 0.21 -7.43 -13.42
CA GLU A 9 -1.05 -8.17 -13.39
C GLU A 9 -1.18 -9.05 -12.14
N GLU A 10 -0.08 -9.70 -11.74
CA GLU A 10 -0.03 -10.65 -10.62
C GLU A 10 -0.39 -10.01 -9.26
N PHE A 11 -0.23 -8.71 -9.11
CA PHE A 11 -0.68 -7.98 -7.92
C PHE A 11 -2.18 -7.74 -7.89
N ARG A 12 -2.89 -7.96 -8.99
CA ARG A 12 -4.33 -7.67 -9.13
C ARG A 12 -5.22 -8.91 -8.99
N TYR A 13 -4.64 -10.12 -8.89
CA TYR A 13 -5.41 -11.34 -8.65
C TYR A 13 -5.88 -11.45 -7.20
N ARG A 14 -7.08 -11.98 -7.01
CA ARG A 14 -7.68 -12.29 -5.71
C ARG A 14 -8.38 -13.65 -5.75
N PHE A 15 -8.51 -14.26 -4.58
CA PHE A 15 -9.46 -15.35 -4.37
C PHE A 15 -10.78 -14.77 -3.91
N LEU A 16 -11.86 -15.02 -4.64
CA LEU A 16 -13.22 -14.61 -4.29
C LEU A 16 -14.16 -15.80 -4.46
N ASP A 17 -14.84 -16.19 -3.39
CA ASP A 17 -15.84 -17.28 -3.40
C ASP A 17 -15.31 -18.56 -4.07
N GLY A 18 -14.07 -18.93 -3.78
CA GLY A 18 -13.40 -20.11 -4.33
C GLY A 18 -12.95 -19.97 -5.79
N LYS A 19 -13.04 -18.78 -6.37
CA LYS A 19 -12.60 -18.47 -7.74
C LYS A 19 -11.41 -17.54 -7.73
N ILE A 20 -10.60 -17.59 -8.79
CA ILE A 20 -9.55 -16.60 -9.05
C ILE A 20 -10.16 -15.48 -9.92
N VAL A 21 -10.04 -14.26 -9.45
CA VAL A 21 -10.53 -13.06 -10.13
C VAL A 21 -9.37 -12.10 -10.36
N LEU A 22 -9.26 -11.60 -11.59
CA LEU A 22 -8.36 -10.51 -11.94
C LEU A 22 -9.16 -9.20 -11.97
N PHE A 23 -8.72 -8.25 -11.17
CA PHE A 23 -9.28 -6.90 -11.19
C PHE A 23 -8.60 -6.03 -12.25
N ASP A 24 -9.35 -5.19 -12.93
CA ASP A 24 -8.81 -4.25 -13.91
C ASP A 24 -7.94 -3.18 -13.23
N LYS A 25 -8.35 -2.78 -12.04
CA LYS A 25 -7.68 -1.76 -11.22
C LYS A 25 -7.86 -2.08 -9.74
N ILE A 26 -6.84 -1.78 -8.97
CA ILE A 26 -6.84 -1.90 -7.51
C ILE A 26 -6.71 -0.52 -6.89
N ASP A 27 -7.57 -0.23 -5.93
CA ASP A 27 -7.61 1.00 -5.16
C ASP A 27 -6.73 0.91 -3.90
N THR A 28 -6.89 1.83 -2.96
CA THR A 28 -6.05 1.90 -1.76
C THR A 28 -6.87 1.80 -0.48
N ALA A 29 -6.32 1.08 0.49
CA ALA A 29 -6.76 1.11 1.88
C ALA A 29 -5.53 1.35 2.76
N PHE A 30 -5.56 2.37 3.62
CA PHE A 30 -4.40 2.70 4.45
C PHE A 30 -4.78 3.01 5.89
N THR A 31 -3.82 2.80 6.79
CA THR A 31 -3.97 3.19 8.19
C THR A 31 -3.68 4.68 8.36
N TYR A 32 -4.54 5.36 9.11
CA TYR A 32 -4.40 6.76 9.46
C TYR A 32 -4.51 6.92 10.98
N LEU A 33 -3.48 7.51 11.61
CA LEU A 33 -3.45 7.72 13.06
C LEU A 33 -4.33 8.92 13.45
N ASP A 34 -5.30 8.68 14.31
CA ASP A 34 -6.01 9.74 15.02
C ASP A 34 -5.15 10.17 16.22
N LYS A 35 -4.57 11.37 16.12
CA LYS A 35 -3.64 11.87 17.13
C LYS A 35 -4.28 12.14 18.49
N ALA A 36 -5.59 12.37 18.55
CA ALA A 36 -6.30 12.67 19.79
C ALA A 36 -6.53 11.42 20.65
N THR A 37 -6.72 10.28 19.98
CA THR A 37 -7.05 9.00 20.63
C THR A 37 -5.90 8.00 20.59
N GLU A 38 -4.85 8.27 19.80
CA GLU A 38 -3.75 7.34 19.49
C GLU A 38 -4.23 6.02 18.88
N LEU A 39 -5.44 5.99 18.33
CA LEU A 39 -5.98 4.86 17.59
C LEU A 39 -5.86 5.10 16.09
N PHE A 40 -5.75 4.04 15.32
CA PHE A 40 -5.71 4.15 13.86
C PHE A 40 -7.09 3.88 13.24
N LYS A 41 -7.37 4.58 12.16
CA LYS A 41 -8.50 4.34 11.26
C LYS A 41 -8.00 3.59 10.03
N VAL A 42 -8.85 2.77 9.42
CA VAL A 42 -8.62 2.24 8.08
C VAL A 42 -9.45 3.03 7.09
N VAL A 43 -8.79 3.65 6.13
CA VAL A 43 -9.39 4.57 5.16
C VAL A 43 -9.26 3.99 3.77
N ASN A 44 -10.39 3.80 3.09
CA ASN A 44 -10.46 3.32 1.71
C ASN A 44 -10.58 4.51 0.77
N VAL A 45 -9.70 4.61 -0.22
CA VAL A 45 -9.71 5.72 -1.18
C VAL A 45 -9.52 5.19 -2.61
N PRO A 46 -10.39 5.53 -3.55
CA PRO A 46 -10.16 5.25 -4.96
C PRO A 46 -8.84 5.90 -5.43
N PHE A 47 -8.05 5.14 -6.17
CA PHE A 47 -6.82 5.64 -6.75
C PHE A 47 -7.10 6.29 -8.10
N GLU A 48 -7.40 7.60 -8.09
CA GLU A 48 -7.84 8.37 -9.25
C GLU A 48 -7.17 9.74 -9.31
N GLY A 49 -7.13 10.29 -10.51
CA GLY A 49 -6.57 11.61 -10.78
C GLY A 49 -5.05 11.68 -10.66
N SER A 50 -4.56 12.89 -10.50
CA SER A 50 -3.14 13.15 -10.22
C SER A 50 -2.76 12.75 -8.79
N MET A 51 -1.46 12.60 -8.53
CA MET A 51 -0.96 12.35 -7.17
C MET A 51 -1.43 13.42 -6.18
N GLN A 52 -1.45 14.67 -6.61
CA GLN A 52 -1.89 15.79 -5.75
C GLN A 52 -3.38 15.71 -5.40
N GLU A 53 -4.22 15.41 -6.39
CA GLU A 53 -5.67 15.22 -6.19
C GLU A 53 -5.94 14.03 -5.28
N TYR A 54 -5.26 12.91 -5.52
CA TYR A 54 -5.34 11.74 -4.66
C TYR A 54 -4.95 12.07 -3.22
N CYS A 55 -3.82 12.74 -2.99
CA CYS A 55 -3.37 13.10 -1.63
C CYS A 55 -4.38 14.03 -0.92
N LYS A 56 -4.97 15.00 -1.63
CA LYS A 56 -6.01 15.87 -1.07
C LYS A 56 -7.26 15.07 -0.68
N THR A 57 -7.73 14.21 -1.57
CA THR A 57 -8.90 13.35 -1.33
C THR A 57 -8.65 12.39 -0.17
N ALA A 58 -7.49 11.74 -0.14
CA ALA A 58 -7.11 10.79 0.90
C ALA A 58 -7.05 11.47 2.28
N LYS A 59 -6.40 12.63 2.35
CA LYS A 59 -6.33 13.42 3.58
C LYS A 59 -7.71 13.85 4.06
N HIS A 60 -8.50 14.45 3.18
CA HIS A 60 -9.85 14.89 3.53
C HIS A 60 -10.72 13.73 4.03
N LYS A 61 -10.70 12.59 3.33
CA LYS A 61 -11.47 11.42 3.73
C LYS A 61 -11.02 10.87 5.08
N ALA A 62 -9.72 10.81 5.35
CA ALA A 62 -9.18 10.37 6.63
C ALA A 62 -9.57 11.29 7.79
N GLU A 63 -9.54 12.61 7.58
CA GLU A 63 -9.93 13.61 8.59
C GLU A 63 -11.45 13.58 8.88
N MET A 64 -12.28 13.40 7.84
CA MET A 64 -13.73 13.38 7.97
C MET A 64 -14.31 12.05 8.46
N GLN A 65 -13.58 10.94 8.30
CA GLN A 65 -14.03 9.64 8.75
C GLN A 65 -14.08 9.59 10.28
N LYS A 66 -15.27 9.31 10.84
CA LYS A 66 -15.49 9.21 12.31
C LYS A 66 -15.20 7.79 12.82
N ASP A 67 -15.60 6.79 12.06
CA ASP A 67 -15.46 5.39 12.46
C ASP A 67 -14.04 4.87 12.17
N TYR A 68 -13.52 4.04 13.06
CA TYR A 68 -12.20 3.42 12.87
C TYR A 68 -12.18 2.44 11.68
N PHE A 69 -13.32 1.74 11.47
CA PHE A 69 -13.53 0.83 10.37
C PHE A 69 -14.89 1.11 9.73
N THR A 70 -14.93 1.20 8.42
CA THR A 70 -16.16 1.44 7.64
C THR A 70 -16.77 0.15 7.08
N GLY A 71 -16.43 -0.97 7.67
CA GLY A 71 -16.86 -2.31 7.24
C GLY A 71 -15.67 -3.21 6.87
N PRO A 72 -15.92 -4.40 6.33
CA PRO A 72 -14.86 -5.26 5.83
C PRO A 72 -14.09 -4.55 4.72
N LEU A 73 -12.76 -4.81 4.67
CA LEU A 73 -11.94 -4.30 3.59
C LEU A 73 -12.42 -4.88 2.26
N SER A 74 -12.53 -4.03 1.26
CA SER A 74 -12.83 -4.45 -0.11
C SER A 74 -11.69 -5.32 -0.65
N ASN A 75 -12.03 -6.24 -1.58
CA ASN A 75 -11.03 -7.12 -2.19
C ASN A 75 -10.21 -6.42 -3.28
N ASP A 76 -10.70 -5.30 -3.79
CA ASP A 76 -10.08 -4.49 -4.84
C ASP A 76 -9.17 -3.38 -4.29
N VAL A 77 -8.52 -3.63 -3.17
CA VAL A 77 -7.58 -2.69 -2.57
C VAL A 77 -6.18 -3.28 -2.40
N PHE A 78 -5.17 -2.40 -2.44
CA PHE A 78 -3.88 -2.61 -1.81
C PHE A 78 -3.93 -2.05 -0.39
N GLN A 79 -3.40 -2.79 0.56
CA GLN A 79 -3.33 -2.35 1.95
C GLN A 79 -2.00 -1.67 2.23
N PHE A 80 -2.05 -0.57 3.00
CA PHE A 80 -0.87 0.18 3.42
C PHE A 80 -0.88 0.36 4.94
N SER A 81 0.20 -0.04 5.60
CA SER A 81 0.34 0.07 7.06
C SER A 81 1.71 0.62 7.46
N PRO A 82 2.03 1.89 7.12
CA PRO A 82 3.33 2.46 7.39
C PRO A 82 3.57 2.68 8.88
N MET A 83 4.84 2.54 9.30
CA MET A 83 5.34 2.84 10.63
C MET A 83 6.41 3.95 10.59
N PRO A 84 6.04 5.21 10.37
CA PRO A 84 6.98 6.29 10.09
C PRO A 84 7.83 6.71 11.32
N TRP A 85 7.59 6.12 12.47
CA TRP A 85 8.34 6.43 13.72
C TRP A 85 9.60 5.60 13.89
N VAL A 86 9.69 4.43 13.26
CA VAL A 86 10.80 3.49 13.42
C VAL A 86 11.36 3.07 12.08
N THR A 87 12.69 2.88 12.03
CA THR A 87 13.32 2.16 10.93
C THR A 87 13.42 0.68 11.30
N TYR A 88 13.35 -0.21 10.31
CA TYR A 88 13.42 -1.65 10.51
C TYR A 88 14.23 -2.34 9.41
N ARG A 89 14.69 -3.54 9.68
CA ARG A 89 15.30 -4.43 8.67
C ARG A 89 14.38 -5.59 8.29
N HIS A 90 13.43 -5.89 9.15
CA HIS A 90 12.45 -6.95 8.94
C HIS A 90 11.16 -6.58 9.65
N ILE A 91 10.04 -6.85 9.00
CA ILE A 91 8.70 -6.77 9.56
C ILE A 91 7.90 -7.97 9.07
N SER A 92 7.06 -8.50 9.93
CA SER A 92 6.08 -9.51 9.56
C SER A 92 4.75 -9.20 10.24
N HIS A 93 3.67 -9.39 9.50
CA HIS A 93 2.33 -9.26 10.04
C HIS A 93 1.78 -10.61 10.47
N THR A 94 0.94 -10.58 11.51
CA THR A 94 0.16 -11.78 11.87
C THR A 94 -0.72 -12.19 10.71
N ASN A 95 -0.60 -13.44 10.31
CA ASN A 95 -1.50 -14.01 9.33
C ASN A 95 -2.79 -14.43 10.02
N SER A 96 -3.94 -14.02 9.49
CA SER A 96 -5.27 -14.41 9.99
C SER A 96 -5.57 -15.91 9.85
N GLY A 97 -4.66 -16.68 9.26
CA GLY A 97 -4.85 -18.09 8.94
C GLY A 97 -5.83 -18.34 7.77
N LYS A 98 -6.39 -17.31 7.19
CA LYS A 98 -7.23 -17.43 5.99
C LYS A 98 -6.33 -17.65 4.78
N LYS A 99 -6.39 -18.85 4.22
CA LYS A 99 -5.60 -19.24 3.05
C LYS A 99 -5.92 -18.42 1.79
N ASP A 100 -7.10 -17.82 1.74
CA ASP A 100 -7.61 -17.11 0.57
C ASP A 100 -7.36 -15.58 0.64
N ASN A 101 -6.65 -15.09 1.65
CA ASN A 101 -6.31 -13.66 1.71
C ASN A 101 -5.11 -13.37 0.82
N ALA A 102 -5.40 -12.92 -0.40
CA ALA A 102 -4.39 -12.54 -1.38
C ALA A 102 -4.23 -11.02 -1.56
N THR A 103 -4.73 -10.24 -0.62
CA THR A 103 -4.58 -8.79 -0.65
C THR A 103 -3.13 -8.40 -0.33
N PRO A 104 -2.40 -7.76 -1.27
CA PRO A 104 -1.06 -7.27 -0.99
C PRO A 104 -1.05 -6.22 0.12
N LEU A 105 -0.08 -6.34 1.01
CA LEU A 105 0.17 -5.40 2.09
C LEU A 105 1.55 -4.75 1.88
N PHE A 106 1.57 -3.44 1.91
CA PHE A 106 2.76 -2.61 1.77
C PHE A 106 3.02 -1.83 3.04
N ASP A 107 4.26 -1.83 3.50
CA ASP A 107 4.69 -1.09 4.66
C ASP A 107 5.96 -0.31 4.34
N TRP A 108 6.15 0.79 5.03
CA TRP A 108 7.43 1.48 5.09
C TRP A 108 7.68 2.02 6.48
N GLY A 109 8.96 2.10 6.82
CA GLY A 109 9.40 2.64 8.09
C GLY A 109 9.86 4.09 7.97
N LYS A 110 10.49 4.56 9.04
CA LYS A 110 11.15 5.87 9.04
C LYS A 110 12.33 5.86 8.07
N PHE A 111 12.39 6.87 7.21
CA PHE A 111 13.55 7.08 6.34
C PHE A 111 14.80 7.44 7.14
N TYR A 112 15.95 7.15 6.58
CA TYR A 112 17.26 7.46 7.16
C TYR A 112 18.26 7.82 6.04
N GLU A 113 19.27 8.57 6.41
CA GLU A 113 20.35 8.95 5.50
C GLU A 113 21.51 7.96 5.60
N LYS A 114 22.00 7.54 4.46
CA LYS A 114 23.21 6.72 4.35
C LYS A 114 23.88 7.01 3.01
N ASP A 115 25.19 7.26 3.04
CA ASP A 115 26.03 7.52 1.86
C ASP A 115 25.42 8.60 0.93
N GLU A 116 25.02 9.74 1.55
CA GLU A 116 24.37 10.89 0.88
C GLU A 116 23.04 10.56 0.19
N ARG A 117 22.40 9.46 0.56
CA ARG A 117 21.12 9.02 0.01
C ARG A 117 20.08 8.91 1.12
N LEU A 118 18.86 9.30 0.79
CA LEU A 118 17.69 9.02 1.63
C LEU A 118 17.20 7.60 1.32
N LEU A 119 17.21 6.76 2.33
CA LEU A 119 16.74 5.38 2.23
C LEU A 119 15.47 5.19 3.05
N LEU A 120 14.55 4.41 2.51
CA LEU A 120 13.29 4.05 3.14
C LEU A 120 13.20 2.54 3.22
N PRO A 121 13.10 1.94 4.42
CA PRO A 121 12.79 0.51 4.51
C PRO A 121 11.38 0.29 3.98
N PHE A 122 11.25 -0.59 3.00
CA PHE A 122 10.01 -0.91 2.33
C PHE A 122 9.77 -2.42 2.39
N SER A 123 8.58 -2.82 2.76
CA SER A 123 8.18 -4.22 2.87
C SER A 123 6.96 -4.50 2.02
N VAL A 124 6.93 -5.69 1.44
CA VAL A 124 5.82 -6.18 0.61
C VAL A 124 5.46 -7.57 1.09
N GLN A 125 4.21 -7.75 1.53
CA GLN A 125 3.66 -9.06 1.83
C GLN A 125 2.61 -9.40 0.78
N VAL A 126 2.76 -10.57 0.14
CA VAL A 126 1.92 -11.01 -0.97
C VAL A 126 1.57 -12.49 -0.84
N HIS A 127 0.57 -12.93 -1.59
CA HIS A 127 0.21 -14.34 -1.70
C HIS A 127 1.01 -15.00 -2.82
N HIS A 128 1.78 -16.05 -2.48
CA HIS A 128 2.70 -16.72 -3.41
C HIS A 128 2.00 -17.48 -4.55
N SER A 129 0.68 -17.71 -4.46
CA SER A 129 -0.07 -18.28 -5.59
C SER A 129 -0.14 -17.35 -6.80
N PHE A 130 0.10 -16.05 -6.62
CA PHE A 130 0.02 -15.05 -7.69
C PHE A 130 1.33 -14.31 -7.90
N VAL A 131 2.02 -13.96 -6.82
CA VAL A 131 3.20 -13.08 -6.90
C VAL A 131 4.46 -13.83 -6.51
N ASP A 132 5.39 -13.90 -7.43
CA ASP A 132 6.73 -14.48 -7.28
C ASP A 132 7.82 -13.41 -7.13
N GLY A 133 9.05 -13.86 -6.83
CA GLY A 133 10.22 -12.98 -6.70
C GLY A 133 10.45 -12.09 -7.93
N VAL A 134 10.18 -12.58 -9.14
CA VAL A 134 10.29 -11.80 -10.38
C VAL A 134 9.32 -10.62 -10.40
N HIS A 135 8.11 -10.78 -9.86
CA HIS A 135 7.11 -9.72 -9.81
C HIS A 135 7.46 -8.66 -8.75
N ILE A 136 8.05 -9.11 -7.62
CA ILE A 136 8.62 -8.21 -6.60
C ILE A 136 9.79 -7.42 -7.19
N GLY A 137 10.67 -8.04 -7.96
CA GLY A 137 11.76 -7.37 -8.69
C GLY A 137 11.24 -6.27 -9.60
N LYS A 138 10.25 -6.58 -10.47
CA LYS A 138 9.60 -5.60 -11.35
C LYS A 138 8.97 -4.43 -10.57
N LEU A 139 8.35 -4.70 -9.42
CA LEU A 139 7.79 -3.65 -8.58
C LEU A 139 8.89 -2.74 -8.02
N ALA A 140 9.99 -3.32 -7.52
CA ALA A 140 11.11 -2.57 -6.97
C ALA A 140 11.75 -1.66 -8.03
N GLU A 141 11.98 -2.16 -9.24
CA GLU A 141 12.52 -1.39 -10.38
C GLU A 141 11.60 -0.22 -10.72
N LYS A 142 10.30 -0.49 -10.96
CA LYS A 142 9.32 0.56 -11.28
C LYS A 142 9.22 1.62 -10.19
N LEU A 143 9.25 1.20 -8.93
CA LEU A 143 9.16 2.13 -7.81
C LEU A 143 10.42 3.00 -7.71
N GLN A 144 11.60 2.40 -7.90
CA GLN A 144 12.86 3.13 -7.88
C GLN A 144 12.95 4.14 -9.03
N GLU A 145 12.54 3.75 -10.25
CA GLU A 145 12.46 4.64 -11.40
C GLU A 145 11.55 5.84 -11.13
N LYS A 146 10.35 5.58 -10.58
CA LYS A 146 9.41 6.64 -10.19
C LYS A 146 10.01 7.60 -9.16
N LEU A 147 10.68 7.07 -8.14
CA LEU A 147 11.32 7.90 -7.11
C LEU A 147 12.47 8.72 -7.68
N ASN A 148 13.25 8.17 -8.60
CA ASN A 148 14.36 8.86 -9.24
C ASN A 148 13.91 9.98 -10.20
N CYS A 149 12.76 9.77 -10.87
CA CYS A 149 12.20 10.74 -11.83
C CYS A 149 11.22 11.73 -11.19
N TYR A 150 10.93 11.58 -9.89
CA TYR A 150 9.99 12.48 -9.21
C TYR A 150 10.59 13.87 -9.02
N ASN A 151 10.03 14.84 -9.72
CA ASN A 151 10.44 16.23 -9.57
C ASN A 151 9.47 16.95 -8.62
N TYR A 152 9.97 17.43 -7.49
CA TYR A 152 9.16 18.10 -6.47
C TYR A 152 8.64 19.47 -6.95
N GLU A 153 9.20 19.99 -8.04
CA GLU A 153 8.84 21.29 -8.61
C GLU A 153 7.59 21.25 -9.51
N ASP A 154 7.11 20.07 -9.86
CA ASP A 154 5.85 19.90 -10.61
C ASP A 154 4.63 20.02 -9.67
N LYS A 155 4.54 21.13 -8.94
CA LYS A 155 3.44 21.43 -8.00
C LYS A 155 2.38 22.31 -8.64
#